data_e51c7bb7816099885c1b34eaa6e5309a
#
_entry.id   e51c7bb7816099885c1b34eaa6e5309a
#
_cell.length_a   1.000
_cell.length_b   1.000
_cell.length_c   1.000
_cell.angle_alpha   90.00
_cell.angle_beta   90.00
_cell.angle_gamma   90.00
#
_symmetry.space_group_name_H-M   'P 1'
#
loop_
_entity.id
_entity.type
_entity.pdbx_description
1 polymer ?
#
loop_
_entity_poly.entity_id
_entity_poly.type
_entity_poly.pdbx_seq_one_letter_code
_entity_poly.pdbx_strand_id
1 'polypeptide(L)'
;IDDQTTMTEQAISLMQNNAMIGLLLVLGVAWLFLGARIALLTAIGIPFILAGTFWVLWATGETLNVTVLLGVVIVLGMLVDDAVVVVEAIYYRLQQGEAPIDAALAALKEVGRPVTTAVLTTMAAFMPLMLLPGILGDFMLVIPMVVTIALAISLIEAFWMLPAHVVVAKISFEKPSRAQRLRERLTRRMQIFYVRFLIRAVRRPLITLVLVSVFCAGAFSLLATGKIKMDYFASDPLRIFYVNAEMPAGTPLAQTLAKTQELEAQVRKHLQDKDVRAMTVYAGQMFTETEPF
;
A
#
# COMPACT_ATOMS: atom_id res chain seq x y z
N ILE A 1 -24.34 -20.70 11.39
CA ILE A 1 -22.94 -20.44 11.82
C ILE A 1 -22.44 -19.41 10.85
N ASP A 2 -22.26 -18.19 11.33
CA ASP A 2 -21.66 -17.12 10.53
C ASP A 2 -20.18 -17.47 10.31
N ASP A 3 -19.86 -17.81 9.06
CA ASP A 3 -18.49 -18.13 8.67
C ASP A 3 -17.73 -16.83 8.38
N GLN A 4 -17.08 -16.32 9.42
CA GLN A 4 -16.26 -15.10 9.30
C GLN A 4 -15.00 -15.31 8.44
N THR A 5 -14.65 -16.57 8.13
CA THR A 5 -13.49 -16.89 7.29
C THR A 5 -13.68 -16.38 5.86
N THR A 6 -14.90 -16.37 5.35
CA THR A 6 -15.21 -15.88 3.99
C THR A 6 -14.89 -14.40 3.80
N MET A 7 -15.13 -13.56 4.81
CA MET A 7 -14.78 -12.15 4.77
C MET A 7 -13.25 -11.95 4.77
N THR A 8 -12.55 -12.71 5.59
CA THR A 8 -11.10 -12.68 5.67
C THR A 8 -10.46 -13.15 4.36
N GLU A 9 -10.96 -14.25 3.78
CA GLU A 9 -10.48 -14.76 2.48
C GLU A 9 -10.71 -13.75 1.34
N GLN A 10 -11.86 -13.09 1.31
CA GLN A 10 -12.15 -12.03 0.33
C GLN A 10 -11.20 -10.84 0.50
N ALA A 11 -10.95 -10.39 1.73
CA ALA A 11 -10.02 -9.31 2.01
C ALA A 11 -8.58 -9.67 1.58
N ILE A 12 -8.13 -10.89 1.88
CA ILE A 12 -6.82 -11.41 1.45
C ILE A 12 -6.73 -11.45 -0.08
N SER A 13 -7.75 -12.00 -0.75
CA SER A 13 -7.79 -12.07 -2.22
C SER A 13 -7.76 -10.69 -2.87
N LEU A 14 -8.52 -9.73 -2.36
CA LEU A 14 -8.51 -8.35 -2.84
C LEU A 14 -7.13 -7.72 -2.67
N MET A 15 -6.48 -7.91 -1.52
CA MET A 15 -5.14 -7.37 -1.27
C MET A 15 -4.09 -8.02 -2.15
N GLN A 16 -4.15 -9.34 -2.37
CA GLN A 16 -3.25 -10.03 -3.29
C GLN A 16 -3.41 -9.52 -4.73
N ASN A 17 -4.63 -9.34 -5.20
CA ASN A 17 -4.91 -8.80 -6.52
C ASN A 17 -4.39 -7.35 -6.66
N ASN A 18 -4.61 -6.51 -5.66
CA ASN A 18 -4.11 -5.14 -5.66
C ASN A 18 -2.58 -5.09 -5.64
N ALA A 19 -1.93 -5.95 -4.85
CA ALA A 19 -0.48 -6.08 -4.82
C ALA A 19 0.07 -6.53 -6.19
N MET A 20 -0.58 -7.51 -6.83
CA MET A 20 -0.17 -8.00 -8.14
C MET A 20 -0.33 -6.92 -9.22
N ILE A 21 -1.46 -6.22 -9.25
CA ILE A 21 -1.71 -5.11 -10.18
C ILE A 21 -0.69 -3.98 -9.94
N GLY A 22 -0.46 -3.60 -8.68
CA GLY A 22 0.54 -2.59 -8.31
C GLY A 22 1.94 -2.98 -8.77
N LEU A 23 2.35 -4.22 -8.52
CA LEU A 23 3.64 -4.75 -8.98
C LEU A 23 3.78 -4.71 -10.50
N LEU A 24 2.76 -5.16 -11.25
CA LEU A 24 2.76 -5.14 -12.71
C LEU A 24 2.85 -3.71 -13.26
N LEU A 25 2.14 -2.76 -12.64
CA LEU A 25 2.20 -1.34 -13.02
C LEU A 25 3.61 -0.77 -12.78
N VAL A 26 4.20 -1.01 -11.63
CA VAL A 26 5.55 -0.55 -11.29
C VAL A 26 6.58 -1.13 -12.25
N LEU A 27 6.53 -2.45 -12.50
CA LEU A 27 7.42 -3.10 -13.46
C LEU A 27 7.20 -2.61 -14.90
N GLY A 28 5.96 -2.33 -15.28
CA GLY A 28 5.60 -1.75 -16.57
C GLY A 28 6.20 -0.35 -16.76
N VAL A 29 6.12 0.49 -15.74
CA VAL A 29 6.73 1.83 -15.73
C VAL A 29 8.26 1.72 -15.76
N ALA A 30 8.85 0.88 -14.91
CA ALA A 30 10.29 0.63 -14.91
C ALA A 30 10.78 0.11 -16.29
N TRP A 31 10.05 -0.83 -16.89
CA TRP A 31 10.34 -1.32 -18.23
C TRP A 31 10.26 -0.22 -19.29
N LEU A 32 9.26 0.64 -19.20
CA LEU A 32 9.05 1.74 -20.16
C LEU A 32 10.19 2.77 -20.09
N PHE A 33 10.65 3.14 -18.88
CA PHE A 33 11.64 4.20 -18.70
C PHE A 33 13.09 3.69 -18.65
N LEU A 34 13.36 2.60 -17.95
CA LEU A 34 14.71 2.09 -17.69
C LEU A 34 15.08 0.93 -18.65
N GLY A 35 14.08 0.24 -19.19
CA GLY A 35 14.25 -0.90 -20.10
C GLY A 35 14.14 -2.25 -19.42
N ALA A 36 13.92 -3.29 -20.24
CA ALA A 36 13.59 -4.63 -19.76
C ALA A 36 14.65 -5.24 -18.84
N ARG A 37 15.92 -5.02 -19.11
CA ARG A 37 17.02 -5.59 -18.30
C ARG A 37 17.05 -5.02 -16.90
N ILE A 38 16.93 -3.68 -16.78
CA ILE A 38 16.93 -3.00 -15.49
C ILE A 38 15.65 -3.32 -14.72
N ALA A 39 14.49 -3.25 -15.40
CA ALA A 39 13.22 -3.62 -14.78
C ALA A 39 13.22 -5.06 -14.25
N LEU A 40 13.85 -5.99 -14.97
CA LEU A 40 13.98 -7.38 -14.51
C LEU A 40 14.91 -7.50 -13.29
N LEU A 41 16.03 -6.78 -13.28
CA LEU A 41 16.97 -6.80 -12.15
C LEU A 41 16.33 -6.24 -10.88
N THR A 42 15.61 -5.13 -10.99
CA THR A 42 14.85 -4.58 -9.85
C THR A 42 13.69 -5.49 -9.44
N ALA A 43 13.05 -6.17 -10.39
CA ALA A 43 11.98 -7.12 -10.12
C ALA A 43 12.42 -8.31 -9.25
N ILE A 44 13.65 -8.78 -9.42
CA ILE A 44 14.21 -9.90 -8.65
C ILE A 44 14.38 -9.52 -7.17
N GLY A 45 14.65 -8.25 -6.87
CA GLY A 45 14.78 -7.75 -5.50
C GLY A 45 13.48 -7.86 -4.70
N ILE A 46 12.31 -7.64 -5.32
CA ILE A 46 11.03 -7.62 -4.62
C ILE A 46 10.71 -8.95 -3.90
N PRO A 47 10.77 -10.13 -4.56
CA PRO A 47 10.58 -11.41 -3.87
C PRO A 47 11.57 -11.63 -2.72
N PHE A 48 12.82 -11.20 -2.86
CA PHE A 48 13.82 -11.30 -1.81
C PHE A 48 13.43 -10.46 -0.59
N ILE A 49 13.05 -9.20 -0.81
CA ILE A 49 12.64 -8.30 0.27
C ILE A 49 11.40 -8.83 0.98
N LEU A 50 10.39 -9.29 0.22
CA LEU A 50 9.17 -9.86 0.79
C LEU A 50 9.47 -11.14 1.58
N ALA A 51 10.26 -12.05 1.05
CA ALA A 51 10.64 -13.29 1.73
C ALA A 51 11.39 -12.99 3.03
N GLY A 52 12.34 -12.05 3.00
CA GLY A 52 13.04 -11.59 4.19
C GLY A 52 12.10 -10.94 5.21
N THR A 53 11.16 -10.12 4.76
CA THR A 53 10.15 -9.48 5.62
C THR A 53 9.28 -10.53 6.31
N PHE A 54 8.74 -11.49 5.57
CA PHE A 54 7.93 -12.58 6.14
C PHE A 54 8.73 -13.47 7.07
N TRP A 55 10.01 -13.71 6.77
CA TRP A 55 10.89 -14.48 7.66
C TRP A 55 11.11 -13.77 9.01
N VAL A 56 11.34 -12.45 8.99
CA VAL A 56 11.48 -11.67 10.23
C VAL A 56 10.17 -11.64 11.00
N LEU A 57 9.02 -11.42 10.34
CA LEU A 57 7.70 -11.45 10.99
C LEU A 57 7.41 -12.80 11.63
N TRP A 58 7.73 -13.89 10.95
CA TRP A 58 7.62 -15.23 11.53
C TRP A 58 8.52 -15.41 12.75
N ALA A 59 9.77 -14.94 12.70
CA ALA A 59 10.72 -15.04 13.80
C ALA A 59 10.31 -14.20 15.03
N THR A 60 9.56 -13.12 14.82
CA THR A 60 8.99 -12.29 15.90
C THR A 60 7.66 -12.81 16.44
N GLY A 61 7.12 -13.90 15.86
CA GLY A 61 5.86 -14.51 16.28
C GLY A 61 4.61 -13.84 15.70
N GLU A 62 4.77 -12.95 14.74
CA GLU A 62 3.64 -12.29 14.06
C GLU A 62 2.92 -13.25 13.13
N THR A 63 1.60 -13.09 13.04
CA THR A 63 0.75 -13.87 12.15
C THR A 63 0.44 -13.13 10.86
N LEU A 64 0.31 -13.86 9.76
CA LEU A 64 -0.14 -13.28 8.49
C LEU A 64 -1.63 -12.93 8.58
N ASN A 65 -1.94 -11.68 8.78
CA ASN A 65 -3.29 -11.14 8.90
C ASN A 65 -3.51 -9.99 7.91
N VAL A 66 -4.75 -9.48 7.86
CA VAL A 66 -5.15 -8.39 6.94
C VAL A 66 -4.29 -7.13 7.13
N THR A 67 -3.91 -6.81 8.37
CA THR A 67 -3.10 -5.62 8.69
C THR A 67 -1.65 -5.77 8.22
N VAL A 68 -1.07 -6.98 8.38
CA VAL A 68 0.25 -7.31 7.80
C VAL A 68 0.23 -7.18 6.28
N LEU A 69 -0.80 -7.73 5.63
CA LEU A 69 -0.95 -7.63 4.18
C LEU A 69 -1.13 -6.19 3.71
N LEU A 70 -1.87 -5.37 4.47
CA LEU A 70 -2.00 -3.94 4.20
C LEU A 70 -0.62 -3.25 4.27
N GLY A 71 0.17 -3.52 5.29
CA GLY A 71 1.55 -3.04 5.40
C GLY A 71 2.42 -3.45 4.21
N VAL A 72 2.30 -4.70 3.76
CA VAL A 72 3.00 -5.22 2.57
C VAL A 72 2.58 -4.47 1.31
N VAL A 73 1.29 -4.23 1.10
CA VAL A 73 0.79 -3.48 -0.07
C VAL A 73 1.31 -2.04 -0.08
N ILE A 74 1.31 -1.38 1.09
CA ILE A 74 1.85 -0.02 1.23
C ILE A 74 3.33 0.01 0.87
N VAL A 75 4.12 -0.93 1.40
CA VAL A 75 5.57 -0.94 1.19
C VAL A 75 5.96 -1.34 -0.23
N LEU A 76 5.18 -2.19 -0.91
CA LEU A 76 5.47 -2.61 -2.29
C LEU A 76 5.69 -1.43 -3.25
N GLY A 77 4.91 -0.35 -3.10
CA GLY A 77 5.09 0.87 -3.89
C GLY A 77 6.39 1.60 -3.60
N MET A 78 6.94 1.46 -2.40
CA MET A 78 8.17 2.16 -1.96
C MET A 78 9.44 1.35 -2.22
N LEU A 79 9.35 0.00 -2.25
CA LEU A 79 10.52 -0.89 -2.38
C LEU A 79 11.27 -0.71 -3.71
N VAL A 80 10.57 -0.34 -4.76
CA VAL A 80 11.17 -0.23 -6.09
C VAL A 80 11.96 1.07 -6.25
N ASP A 81 11.58 2.13 -5.54
CA ASP A 81 12.18 3.45 -5.71
C ASP A 81 13.67 3.47 -5.35
N ASP A 82 14.06 2.84 -4.26
CA ASP A 82 15.45 2.77 -3.81
C ASP A 82 16.34 1.99 -4.79
N ALA A 83 15.85 0.84 -5.24
CA ALA A 83 16.52 -0.01 -6.21
C ALA A 83 16.70 0.70 -7.56
N VAL A 84 15.68 1.45 -8.01
CA VAL A 84 15.72 2.21 -9.26
C VAL A 84 16.81 3.28 -9.21
N VAL A 85 16.91 4.05 -8.13
CA VAL A 85 17.93 5.10 -7.98
C VAL A 85 19.34 4.53 -8.04
N VAL A 86 19.59 3.41 -7.35
CA VAL A 86 20.90 2.76 -7.34
C VAL A 86 21.24 2.19 -8.72
N VAL A 87 20.30 1.47 -9.35
CA VAL A 87 20.54 0.88 -10.68
C VAL A 87 20.74 1.95 -11.73
N GLU A 88 19.97 3.04 -11.70
CA GLU A 88 20.11 4.15 -12.64
C GLU A 88 21.50 4.80 -12.54
N ALA A 89 21.97 5.04 -11.32
CA ALA A 89 23.31 5.59 -11.08
C ALA A 89 24.42 4.68 -11.62
N ILE A 90 24.32 3.36 -11.38
CA ILE A 90 25.27 2.37 -11.92
C ILE A 90 25.20 2.35 -13.44
N TYR A 91 24.00 2.29 -14.00
CA TYR A 91 23.76 2.24 -15.44
C TYR A 91 24.32 3.46 -16.17
N TYR A 92 24.14 4.65 -15.61
CA TYR A 92 24.68 5.89 -16.15
C TYR A 92 26.21 5.84 -16.29
N ARG A 93 26.92 5.34 -15.29
CA ARG A 93 28.37 5.18 -15.30
C ARG A 93 28.86 4.11 -16.28
N LEU A 94 28.14 2.99 -16.34
CA LEU A 94 28.41 1.95 -17.34
C LEU A 94 28.27 2.50 -18.77
N GLN A 95 27.31 3.38 -19.03
CA GLN A 95 27.19 4.05 -20.33
C GLN A 95 28.37 4.96 -20.66
N GLN A 96 29.06 5.49 -19.67
CA GLN A 96 30.27 6.29 -19.83
C GLN A 96 31.52 5.44 -20.08
N GLY A 97 31.41 4.12 -20.05
CA GLY A 97 32.50 3.18 -20.30
C GLY A 97 33.29 2.81 -19.04
N GLU A 98 32.82 3.13 -17.84
CA GLU A 98 33.45 2.67 -16.61
C GLU A 98 33.35 1.14 -16.48
N ALA A 99 34.37 0.53 -15.85
CA ALA A 99 34.33 -0.91 -15.56
C ALA A 99 33.16 -1.24 -14.59
N PRO A 100 32.48 -2.40 -14.73
CA PRO A 100 31.27 -2.69 -13.98
C PRO A 100 31.41 -2.57 -12.46
N ILE A 101 32.52 -3.00 -11.88
CA ILE A 101 32.77 -2.92 -10.45
C ILE A 101 33.02 -1.47 -10.02
N ASP A 102 33.81 -0.72 -10.78
CA ASP A 102 34.11 0.68 -10.47
C ASP A 102 32.86 1.55 -10.60
N ALA A 103 32.06 1.32 -11.64
CA ALA A 103 30.76 1.96 -11.84
C ALA A 103 29.82 1.72 -10.65
N ALA A 104 29.73 0.48 -10.17
CA ALA A 104 28.90 0.13 -9.02
C ALA A 104 29.39 0.80 -7.74
N LEU A 105 30.68 0.74 -7.43
CA LEU A 105 31.26 1.36 -6.24
C LEU A 105 31.13 2.88 -6.25
N ALA A 106 31.37 3.52 -7.40
CA ALA A 106 31.26 4.96 -7.55
C ALA A 106 29.78 5.44 -7.43
N ALA A 107 28.84 4.69 -8.04
CA ALA A 107 27.41 4.95 -7.89
C ALA A 107 26.96 4.86 -6.43
N LEU A 108 27.35 3.79 -5.71
CA LEU A 108 27.00 3.62 -4.30
C LEU A 108 27.57 4.72 -3.41
N LYS A 109 28.78 5.22 -3.70
CA LYS A 109 29.33 6.39 -2.97
C LYS A 109 28.53 7.67 -3.21
N GLU A 110 27.96 7.84 -4.39
CA GLU A 110 27.18 9.00 -4.77
C GLU A 110 25.76 8.96 -4.19
N VAL A 111 25.03 7.86 -4.40
CA VAL A 111 23.62 7.76 -4.03
C VAL A 111 23.36 7.11 -2.68
N GLY A 112 24.35 6.45 -2.08
CA GLY A 112 24.14 5.68 -0.85
C GLY A 112 23.65 6.52 0.31
N ARG A 113 24.23 7.70 0.55
CA ARG A 113 23.78 8.62 1.61
C ARG A 113 22.37 9.16 1.36
N PRO A 114 22.04 9.71 0.18
CA PRO A 114 20.67 10.14 -0.15
C PRO A 114 19.63 9.05 0.03
N VAL A 115 19.88 7.85 -0.51
CA VAL A 115 18.94 6.70 -0.41
C VAL A 115 18.75 6.29 1.05
N THR A 116 19.83 6.09 1.81
CA THR A 116 19.72 5.75 3.23
C THR A 116 18.93 6.81 4.01
N THR A 117 19.20 8.10 3.76
CA THR A 117 18.49 9.18 4.44
C THR A 117 17.00 9.18 4.07
N ALA A 118 16.65 8.97 2.81
CA ALA A 118 15.26 8.88 2.36
C ALA A 118 14.52 7.73 3.06
N VAL A 119 15.13 6.54 3.09
CA VAL A 119 14.56 5.37 3.77
C VAL A 119 14.38 5.61 5.27
N LEU A 120 15.39 6.13 5.95
CA LEU A 120 15.29 6.45 7.38
C LEU A 120 14.22 7.51 7.67
N THR A 121 14.08 8.51 6.79
CA THR A 121 13.02 9.52 6.91
C THR A 121 11.64 8.89 6.75
N THR A 122 11.49 7.96 5.80
CA THR A 122 10.24 7.21 5.63
C THR A 122 9.92 6.36 6.85
N MET A 123 10.89 5.61 7.37
CA MET A 123 10.72 4.84 8.61
C MET A 123 10.28 5.75 9.77
N ALA A 124 10.95 6.90 9.95
CA ALA A 124 10.61 7.87 11.00
C ALA A 124 9.20 8.46 10.81
N ALA A 125 8.74 8.66 9.57
CA ALA A 125 7.40 9.15 9.28
C ALA A 125 6.29 8.15 9.68
N PHE A 126 6.58 6.85 9.69
CA PHE A 126 5.65 5.82 10.16
C PHE A 126 5.65 5.62 11.68
N MET A 127 6.72 6.02 12.40
CA MET A 127 6.82 5.85 13.85
C MET A 127 5.65 6.43 14.66
N PRO A 128 5.06 7.60 14.33
CA PRO A 128 3.93 8.12 15.09
C PRO A 128 2.72 7.19 15.14
N LEU A 129 2.52 6.32 14.15
CA LEU A 129 1.44 5.32 14.17
C LEU A 129 1.63 4.29 15.29
N MET A 130 2.88 4.02 15.72
CA MET A 130 3.17 3.12 16.84
C MET A 130 2.79 3.72 18.21
N LEU A 131 2.55 5.03 18.28
CA LEU A 131 2.25 5.76 19.52
C LEU A 131 0.74 5.91 19.74
N LEU A 132 -0.10 5.41 18.83
CA LEU A 132 -1.56 5.49 18.98
C LEU A 132 -2.01 4.61 20.14
N PRO A 133 -2.84 5.15 21.06
CA PRO A 133 -3.34 4.38 22.19
C PRO A 133 -4.59 3.55 21.83
N GLY A 134 -4.84 2.50 22.64
CA GLY A 134 -6.05 1.70 22.59
C GLY A 134 -6.10 0.72 21.42
N ILE A 135 -7.25 0.11 21.21
CA ILE A 135 -7.47 -0.95 20.20
C ILE A 135 -7.02 -0.53 18.81
N LEU A 136 -7.25 0.74 18.44
CA LEU A 136 -6.79 1.28 17.17
C LEU A 136 -5.25 1.27 17.06
N GLY A 137 -4.56 1.56 18.16
CA GLY A 137 -3.10 1.52 18.22
C GLY A 137 -2.56 0.12 17.98
N ASP A 138 -3.18 -0.89 18.58
CA ASP A 138 -2.77 -2.29 18.43
C ASP A 138 -2.89 -2.76 16.97
N PHE A 139 -3.95 -2.34 16.26
CA PHE A 139 -4.09 -2.62 14.83
C PHE A 139 -3.09 -1.83 13.97
N MET A 140 -2.86 -0.56 14.29
CA MET A 140 -2.01 0.31 13.49
C MET A 140 -0.51 0.05 13.70
N LEU A 141 -0.09 -0.51 14.82
CA LEU A 141 1.32 -0.81 15.15
C LEU A 141 1.97 -1.76 14.15
N VAL A 142 1.21 -2.72 13.63
CA VAL A 142 1.70 -3.74 12.71
C VAL A 142 2.16 -3.13 11.38
N ILE A 143 1.49 -2.09 10.88
CA ILE A 143 1.83 -1.44 9.61
C ILE A 143 3.24 -0.83 9.62
N PRO A 144 3.58 0.08 10.57
CA PRO A 144 4.94 0.62 10.67
C PRO A 144 6.01 -0.44 10.88
N MET A 145 5.69 -1.50 11.63
CA MET A 145 6.60 -2.61 11.85
C MET A 145 6.94 -3.32 10.54
N VAL A 146 5.94 -3.71 9.75
CA VAL A 146 6.12 -4.35 8.44
C VAL A 146 6.89 -3.43 7.49
N VAL A 147 6.51 -2.15 7.41
CA VAL A 147 7.18 -1.15 6.57
C VAL A 147 8.64 -0.98 6.96
N THR A 148 8.93 -0.86 8.26
CA THR A 148 10.31 -0.67 8.75
C THR A 148 11.18 -1.89 8.45
N ILE A 149 10.69 -3.10 8.68
CA ILE A 149 11.40 -4.35 8.37
C ILE A 149 11.68 -4.45 6.88
N ALA A 150 10.66 -4.24 6.04
CA ALA A 150 10.79 -4.33 4.59
C ALA A 150 11.77 -3.30 4.03
N LEU A 151 11.71 -2.05 4.49
CA LEU A 151 12.65 -1.00 4.09
C LEU A 151 14.08 -1.27 4.56
N ALA A 152 14.28 -1.84 5.75
CA ALA A 152 15.61 -2.25 6.21
C ALA A 152 16.21 -3.34 5.31
N ILE A 153 15.39 -4.33 4.90
CA ILE A 153 15.82 -5.39 3.97
C ILE A 153 16.05 -4.81 2.56
N SER A 154 15.22 -3.83 2.15
CA SER A 154 15.41 -3.12 0.88
C SER A 154 16.76 -2.42 0.78
N LEU A 155 17.25 -1.81 1.86
CA LEU A 155 18.60 -1.24 1.88
C LEU A 155 19.69 -2.29 1.67
N ILE A 156 19.52 -3.47 2.28
CA ILE A 156 20.47 -4.60 2.10
C ILE A 156 20.45 -5.05 0.62
N GLU A 157 19.27 -5.18 0.05
CA GLU A 157 19.11 -5.53 -1.36
C GLU A 157 19.74 -4.48 -2.27
N ALA A 158 19.40 -3.21 -2.10
CA ALA A 158 19.85 -2.11 -2.95
C ALA A 158 21.38 -1.91 -2.91
N PHE A 159 22.04 -2.16 -1.76
CA PHE A 159 23.47 -1.90 -1.62
C PHE A 159 24.37 -3.13 -1.82
N TRP A 160 23.85 -4.35 -1.66
CA TRP A 160 24.63 -5.57 -1.80
C TRP A 160 24.20 -6.43 -2.98
N MET A 161 22.93 -6.79 -3.04
CA MET A 161 22.48 -7.74 -4.06
C MET A 161 22.37 -7.11 -5.44
N LEU A 162 21.76 -5.95 -5.52
CA LEU A 162 21.49 -5.27 -6.77
C LEU A 162 22.77 -4.89 -7.54
N PRO A 163 23.81 -4.28 -6.91
CA PRO A 163 25.08 -4.03 -7.60
C PRO A 163 25.75 -5.30 -8.07
N ALA A 164 25.72 -6.39 -7.29
CA ALA A 164 26.25 -7.68 -7.69
C ALA A 164 25.53 -8.24 -8.92
N HIS A 165 24.21 -8.17 -8.97
CA HIS A 165 23.41 -8.60 -10.10
C HIS A 165 23.73 -7.79 -11.37
N VAL A 166 23.89 -6.47 -11.26
CA VAL A 166 24.23 -5.59 -12.40
C VAL A 166 25.61 -5.92 -12.95
N VAL A 167 26.59 -6.17 -12.08
CA VAL A 167 27.96 -6.56 -12.48
C VAL A 167 27.95 -7.91 -13.21
N VAL A 168 27.25 -8.91 -12.67
CA VAL A 168 27.16 -10.26 -13.25
C VAL A 168 26.40 -10.26 -14.58
N ALA A 169 25.39 -9.40 -14.73
CA ALA A 169 24.56 -9.33 -15.92
C ALA A 169 25.31 -8.86 -17.20
N LYS A 170 26.55 -8.37 -17.09
CA LYS A 170 27.42 -7.92 -18.20
C LYS A 170 26.65 -7.10 -19.23
N ILE A 171 26.06 -6.00 -18.81
CA ILE A 171 25.21 -5.18 -19.67
C ILE A 171 26.07 -4.58 -20.79
N SER A 172 25.79 -4.99 -22.05
CA SER A 172 26.43 -4.46 -23.23
C SER A 172 25.58 -3.39 -23.89
N PHE A 173 26.19 -2.27 -24.29
CA PHE A 173 25.55 -1.11 -24.91
C PHE A 173 25.74 -1.03 -26.43
N GLU A 174 26.40 -2.01 -27.04
CA GLU A 174 26.95 -1.88 -28.40
C GLU A 174 25.92 -1.71 -29.53
N LYS A 175 24.64 -2.10 -29.33
CA LYS A 175 23.61 -1.92 -30.37
C LYS A 175 22.24 -1.58 -29.78
N PRO A 176 21.82 -0.31 -29.85
CA PRO A 176 20.48 0.08 -29.38
C PRO A 176 19.37 -0.55 -30.22
N SER A 177 18.44 -1.25 -29.57
CA SER A 177 17.26 -1.84 -30.23
C SER A 177 16.29 -0.74 -30.69
N ARG A 178 15.35 -1.09 -31.61
CA ARG A 178 14.28 -0.14 -32.04
C ARG A 178 13.45 0.36 -30.87
N ALA A 179 13.15 -0.50 -29.91
CA ALA A 179 12.42 -0.15 -28.68
C ALA A 179 13.23 0.82 -27.81
N GLN A 180 14.53 0.65 -27.72
CA GLN A 180 15.42 1.55 -26.98
C GLN A 180 15.43 2.96 -27.59
N ARG A 181 15.51 3.07 -28.92
CA ARG A 181 15.46 4.37 -29.62
C ARG A 181 14.11 5.09 -29.43
N LEU A 182 13.01 4.36 -29.41
CA LEU A 182 11.69 4.93 -29.15
C LEU A 182 11.59 5.47 -27.72
N ARG A 183 12.07 4.69 -26.75
CA ARG A 183 12.15 5.06 -25.35
C ARG A 183 12.99 6.33 -25.13
N GLU A 184 14.21 6.35 -25.69
CA GLU A 184 15.10 7.51 -25.62
C GLU A 184 14.45 8.78 -26.19
N ARG A 185 13.69 8.66 -27.29
CA ARG A 185 12.93 9.80 -27.85
C ARG A 185 11.83 10.27 -26.90
N LEU A 186 11.10 9.34 -26.26
CA LEU A 186 10.03 9.66 -25.31
C LEU A 186 10.64 10.34 -24.08
N THR A 187 11.65 9.72 -23.47
CA THR A 187 12.33 10.26 -22.29
C THR A 187 12.92 11.64 -22.57
N ARG A 188 13.57 11.84 -23.73
CA ARG A 188 14.10 13.13 -24.12
C ARG A 188 13.03 14.20 -24.28
N ARG A 189 11.86 13.87 -24.85
CA ARG A 189 10.74 14.82 -24.94
C ARG A 189 10.23 15.23 -23.55
N MET A 190 10.09 14.25 -22.65
CA MET A 190 9.69 14.50 -21.26
C MET A 190 10.71 15.35 -20.51
N GLN A 191 12.00 15.04 -20.66
CA GLN A 191 13.08 15.83 -20.07
C GLN A 191 13.06 17.29 -20.56
N ILE A 192 12.91 17.52 -21.87
CA ILE A 192 12.84 18.89 -22.43
C ILE A 192 11.62 19.63 -21.88
N PHE A 193 10.47 18.96 -21.79
CA PHE A 193 9.26 19.56 -21.23
C PHE A 193 9.45 19.93 -19.76
N TYR A 194 9.97 18.99 -18.97
CA TYR A 194 10.26 19.18 -17.54
C TYR A 194 11.27 20.31 -17.31
N VAL A 195 12.40 20.31 -18.03
CA VAL A 195 13.42 21.33 -17.93
C VAL A 195 12.87 22.72 -18.27
N ARG A 196 12.05 22.82 -19.33
CA ARG A 196 11.40 24.10 -19.68
C ARG A 196 10.45 24.59 -18.58
N PHE A 197 9.69 23.67 -17.99
CA PHE A 197 8.81 23.98 -16.85
C PHE A 197 9.62 24.42 -15.64
N LEU A 198 10.64 23.66 -15.27
CA LEU A 198 11.53 23.95 -14.15
C LEU A 198 12.21 25.31 -14.29
N ILE A 199 12.76 25.61 -15.46
CA ILE A 199 13.39 26.92 -15.73
C ILE A 199 12.39 28.07 -15.55
N ARG A 200 11.13 27.90 -15.98
CA ARG A 200 10.09 28.93 -15.77
C ARG A 200 9.76 29.11 -14.29
N ALA A 201 9.63 28.00 -13.54
CA ALA A 201 9.36 28.03 -12.12
C ALA A 201 10.48 28.73 -11.33
N VAL A 202 11.73 28.34 -11.60
CA VAL A 202 12.90 28.91 -10.94
C VAL A 202 13.13 30.39 -11.31
N ARG A 203 12.87 30.76 -12.57
CA ARG A 203 12.98 32.16 -13.01
C ARG A 203 11.93 33.09 -12.43
N ARG A 204 10.81 32.56 -11.93
CA ARG A 204 9.71 33.34 -11.34
C ARG A 204 9.32 32.79 -9.98
N PRO A 205 10.23 32.84 -8.99
CA PRO A 205 10.04 32.16 -7.70
C PRO A 205 8.81 32.67 -6.93
N LEU A 206 8.55 33.98 -6.98
CA LEU A 206 7.36 34.55 -6.33
C LEU A 206 6.05 34.07 -6.92
N ILE A 207 5.95 33.96 -8.25
CA ILE A 207 4.76 33.45 -8.91
C ILE A 207 4.54 31.98 -8.55
N THR A 208 5.62 31.19 -8.58
CA THR A 208 5.57 29.77 -8.20
C THR A 208 5.13 29.60 -6.75
N LEU A 209 5.69 30.39 -5.83
CA LEU A 209 5.32 30.37 -4.41
C LEU A 209 3.85 30.74 -4.20
N VAL A 210 3.37 31.81 -4.86
CA VAL A 210 1.97 32.25 -4.78
C VAL A 210 1.03 31.15 -5.32
N LEU A 211 1.36 30.55 -6.47
CA LEU A 211 0.54 29.46 -7.03
C LEU A 211 0.44 28.26 -6.08
N VAL A 212 1.56 27.83 -5.50
CA VAL A 212 1.58 26.74 -4.52
C VAL A 212 0.77 27.11 -3.26
N SER A 213 0.97 28.34 -2.75
CA SER A 213 0.22 28.81 -1.56
C SER A 213 -1.26 28.91 -1.82
N VAL A 214 -1.71 29.38 -2.99
CA VAL A 214 -3.13 29.43 -3.38
C VAL A 214 -3.70 28.02 -3.51
N PHE A 215 -2.95 27.09 -4.10
CA PHE A 215 -3.39 25.68 -4.21
C PHE A 215 -3.54 25.05 -2.81
N CYS A 216 -2.56 25.22 -1.92
CA CYS A 216 -2.65 24.73 -0.55
C CYS A 216 -3.80 25.38 0.22
N ALA A 217 -3.95 26.71 0.14
CA ALA A 217 -5.06 27.42 0.78
C ALA A 217 -6.42 26.94 0.26
N GLY A 218 -6.53 26.68 -1.05
CA GLY A 218 -7.72 26.10 -1.66
C GLY A 218 -8.06 24.70 -1.10
N ALA A 219 -7.05 23.84 -0.98
CA ALA A 219 -7.22 22.51 -0.38
C ALA A 219 -7.65 22.59 1.09
N PHE A 220 -6.99 23.44 1.90
CA PHE A 220 -7.38 23.65 3.29
C PHE A 220 -8.77 24.27 3.43
N SER A 221 -9.19 25.15 2.52
CA SER A 221 -10.53 25.73 2.54
C SER A 221 -11.64 24.69 2.35
N LEU A 222 -11.39 23.64 1.56
CA LEU A 222 -12.34 22.53 1.38
C LEU A 222 -12.55 21.74 2.68
N LEU A 223 -11.49 21.56 3.47
CA LEU A 223 -11.59 20.97 4.80
C LEU A 223 -12.32 21.91 5.78
N ALA A 224 -11.93 23.18 5.83
CA ALA A 224 -12.50 24.16 6.74
C ALA A 224 -13.99 24.46 6.48
N THR A 225 -14.44 24.38 5.23
CA THR A 225 -15.84 24.58 4.84
C THR A 225 -16.73 23.36 5.06
N GLY A 226 -16.19 22.24 5.58
CA GLY A 226 -16.91 21.01 5.82
C GLY A 226 -17.44 20.31 4.55
N LYS A 227 -16.96 20.72 3.37
CA LYS A 227 -17.32 20.07 2.11
C LYS A 227 -16.73 18.65 2.01
N ILE A 228 -15.63 18.41 2.70
CA ILE A 228 -15.06 17.08 2.89
C ILE A 228 -15.52 16.57 4.24
N LYS A 229 -16.38 15.55 4.25
CA LYS A 229 -16.78 14.87 5.48
C LYS A 229 -15.57 14.11 6.03
N MET A 230 -15.30 14.34 7.32
CA MET A 230 -14.28 13.57 8.04
C MET A 230 -14.97 12.43 8.78
N ASP A 231 -15.00 11.26 8.20
CA ASP A 231 -15.38 10.02 8.87
C ASP A 231 -14.09 9.28 9.25
N TYR A 232 -13.87 9.12 10.54
CA TYR A 232 -12.67 8.42 11.05
C TYR A 232 -12.66 6.94 10.69
N PHE A 233 -13.85 6.36 10.56
CA PHE A 233 -14.07 5.02 10.06
C PHE A 233 -15.09 5.12 8.93
N ALA A 234 -14.66 4.86 7.71
CA ALA A 234 -15.58 4.56 6.63
C ALA A 234 -16.25 3.23 6.97
N SER A 235 -17.25 3.27 7.85
CA SER A 235 -18.11 2.13 8.07
C SER A 235 -18.88 1.93 6.77
N ASP A 236 -18.59 0.84 6.06
CA ASP A 236 -19.59 0.31 5.14
C ASP A 236 -20.90 0.26 5.94
N PRO A 237 -22.00 0.83 5.45
CA PRO A 237 -23.26 0.74 6.16
C PRO A 237 -23.54 -0.75 6.35
N LEU A 238 -23.35 -1.21 7.60
CA LEU A 238 -23.74 -2.55 7.98
C LEU A 238 -25.22 -2.65 7.66
N ARG A 239 -25.55 -3.35 6.58
CA ARG A 239 -26.95 -3.57 6.18
C ARG A 239 -27.57 -4.65 7.06
N ILE A 240 -27.42 -4.50 8.37
CA ILE A 240 -27.98 -5.37 9.38
C ILE A 240 -29.09 -4.59 10.06
N PHE A 241 -30.28 -5.14 10.06
CA PHE A 241 -31.42 -4.60 10.77
C PHE A 241 -31.73 -5.51 11.93
N TYR A 242 -31.86 -4.94 13.13
CA TYR A 242 -32.28 -5.64 14.32
C TYR A 242 -33.73 -5.32 14.59
N VAL A 243 -34.55 -6.35 14.82
CA VAL A 243 -35.92 -6.22 15.32
C VAL A 243 -35.93 -6.84 16.73
N ASN A 244 -35.81 -5.99 17.73
CA ASN A 244 -35.87 -6.41 19.14
C ASN A 244 -37.29 -6.42 19.65
N ALA A 245 -37.70 -7.54 20.25
CA ALA A 245 -38.99 -7.66 20.92
C ALA A 245 -38.78 -8.10 22.37
N GLU A 246 -39.27 -7.31 23.29
CA GLU A 246 -39.21 -7.61 24.71
C GLU A 246 -40.53 -8.28 25.18
N MET A 247 -40.40 -9.35 25.94
CA MET A 247 -41.49 -10.04 26.58
C MET A 247 -41.53 -9.74 28.07
N PRO A 248 -42.69 -9.76 28.72
CA PRO A 248 -42.77 -9.55 30.17
C PRO A 248 -41.89 -10.51 30.96
N ALA A 249 -41.30 -10.01 32.05
CA ALA A 249 -40.43 -10.83 32.90
C ALA A 249 -41.18 -12.09 33.41
N GLY A 250 -40.49 -13.26 33.32
CA GLY A 250 -41.10 -14.54 33.70
C GLY A 250 -41.77 -15.30 32.55
N THR A 251 -41.76 -14.75 31.33
CA THR A 251 -42.27 -15.47 30.13
C THR A 251 -41.41 -16.71 29.83
N PRO A 252 -41.99 -17.92 29.72
CA PRO A 252 -41.25 -19.10 29.37
C PRO A 252 -40.60 -19.00 27.98
N LEU A 253 -39.39 -19.57 27.81
CA LEU A 253 -38.64 -19.53 26.58
C LEU A 253 -39.42 -20.03 25.36
N ALA A 254 -40.23 -21.07 25.55
CA ALA A 254 -41.11 -21.65 24.51
C ALA A 254 -42.12 -20.63 23.95
N GLN A 255 -42.69 -19.75 24.84
CA GLN A 255 -43.60 -18.70 24.41
C GLN A 255 -42.86 -17.57 23.71
N THR A 256 -41.67 -17.22 24.18
CA THR A 256 -40.81 -16.23 23.53
C THR A 256 -40.44 -16.70 22.14
N LEU A 257 -40.03 -17.99 21.96
CA LEU A 257 -39.72 -18.57 20.67
C LEU A 257 -40.88 -18.54 19.70
N ALA A 258 -42.09 -18.95 20.16
CA ALA A 258 -43.30 -18.91 19.34
C ALA A 258 -43.60 -17.49 18.84
N LYS A 259 -43.46 -16.47 19.73
CA LYS A 259 -43.69 -15.07 19.38
C LYS A 259 -42.64 -14.51 18.43
N THR A 260 -41.38 -14.92 18.57
CA THR A 260 -40.30 -14.51 17.69
C THR A 260 -40.50 -15.13 16.29
N GLN A 261 -40.95 -16.36 16.18
CA GLN A 261 -41.32 -16.99 14.90
C GLN A 261 -42.48 -16.31 14.20
N GLU A 262 -43.51 -15.87 14.96
CA GLU A 262 -44.60 -15.07 14.41
C GLU A 262 -44.12 -13.72 13.86
N LEU A 263 -43.21 -13.04 14.59
CA LEU A 263 -42.58 -11.80 14.16
C LEU A 263 -41.70 -12.03 12.89
N GLU A 264 -40.94 -13.10 12.85
CA GLU A 264 -40.18 -13.47 11.66
C GLU A 264 -41.08 -13.62 10.44
N ALA A 265 -42.20 -14.32 10.58
CA ALA A 265 -43.16 -14.51 9.50
C ALA A 265 -43.78 -13.19 9.00
N GLN A 266 -44.01 -12.23 9.93
CA GLN A 266 -44.49 -10.90 9.57
C GLN A 266 -43.42 -10.07 8.85
N VAL A 267 -42.19 -10.08 9.34
CA VAL A 267 -41.09 -9.34 8.74
C VAL A 267 -40.79 -9.88 7.33
N ARG A 268 -40.79 -11.19 7.14
CA ARG A 268 -40.59 -11.83 5.82
C ARG A 268 -41.61 -11.38 4.77
N LYS A 269 -42.85 -11.07 5.14
CA LYS A 269 -43.86 -10.57 4.20
C LYS A 269 -43.55 -9.20 3.62
N HIS A 270 -42.76 -8.40 4.34
CA HIS A 270 -42.39 -7.04 3.93
C HIS A 270 -41.02 -6.94 3.26
N LEU A 271 -40.22 -8.02 3.30
CA LEU A 271 -38.89 -8.08 2.69
C LEU A 271 -38.96 -8.85 1.36
N GLN A 272 -38.23 -8.38 0.37
CA GLN A 272 -38.06 -9.11 -0.89
C GLN A 272 -36.81 -10.01 -0.76
N ASP A 273 -36.88 -11.25 -1.27
CA ASP A 273 -35.77 -12.21 -1.19
C ASP A 273 -34.43 -11.68 -1.74
N LYS A 274 -34.47 -10.72 -2.66
CA LYS A 274 -33.27 -10.07 -3.20
C LYS A 274 -32.59 -9.09 -2.23
N ASP A 275 -33.33 -8.61 -1.20
CA ASP A 275 -32.85 -7.60 -0.25
C ASP A 275 -32.30 -8.21 1.05
N VAL A 276 -32.50 -9.53 1.25
CA VAL A 276 -32.11 -10.24 2.48
C VAL A 276 -31.22 -11.43 2.15
N ARG A 277 -29.98 -11.38 2.61
CA ARG A 277 -29.01 -12.48 2.44
C ARG A 277 -29.28 -13.62 3.42
N ALA A 278 -29.60 -13.29 4.65
CA ALA A 278 -29.93 -14.23 5.71
C ALA A 278 -30.78 -13.53 6.79
N MET A 279 -31.67 -14.28 7.42
CA MET A 279 -32.41 -13.83 8.61
C MET A 279 -32.14 -14.85 9.72
N THR A 280 -31.67 -14.36 10.86
CA THR A 280 -31.38 -15.18 12.02
C THR A 280 -32.27 -14.70 13.18
N VAL A 281 -32.91 -15.66 13.85
CA VAL A 281 -33.82 -15.40 14.97
C VAL A 281 -33.19 -15.94 16.24
N TYR A 282 -33.10 -15.10 17.26
CA TYR A 282 -32.64 -15.45 18.59
C TYR A 282 -33.76 -15.31 19.58
N ALA A 283 -33.96 -16.30 20.44
CA ALA A 283 -34.92 -16.28 21.54
C ALA A 283 -34.18 -16.41 22.87
N GLY A 284 -34.50 -15.56 23.84
CA GLY A 284 -33.84 -15.54 25.15
C GLY A 284 -32.51 -14.75 25.20
N GLN A 285 -32.11 -14.14 24.08
CA GLN A 285 -31.00 -13.22 24.02
C GLN A 285 -31.41 -11.96 23.26
N MET A 286 -30.93 -10.84 23.69
CA MET A 286 -31.11 -9.56 23.01
C MET A 286 -29.76 -8.98 22.67
N PHE A 287 -29.54 -8.67 21.38
CA PHE A 287 -28.35 -7.96 20.96
C PHE A 287 -28.58 -6.48 21.08
N THR A 288 -27.75 -5.80 21.86
CA THR A 288 -27.69 -4.35 21.92
C THR A 288 -26.49 -3.85 21.16
N GLU A 289 -26.62 -2.72 20.46
CA GLU A 289 -25.53 -2.10 19.67
C GLU A 289 -24.28 -1.75 20.49
N THR A 290 -24.31 -1.98 21.80
CA THR A 290 -23.25 -1.63 22.76
C THR A 290 -22.30 -2.79 23.07
N GLU A 291 -22.52 -4.00 22.58
CA GLU A 291 -21.54 -5.07 22.74
C GLU A 291 -20.60 -5.08 21.52
N PRO A 292 -19.32 -4.76 21.72
CA PRO A 292 -18.32 -4.94 20.65
C PRO A 292 -18.16 -6.44 20.39
N PHE A 293 -18.11 -6.80 19.11
CA PHE A 293 -17.76 -8.13 18.64
C PHE A 293 -16.44 -8.62 19.21
#